data_6845657b8f96b76474d35d438094d5b1
#
_entry.id   6845657b8f96b76474d35d438094d5b1
#
_cell.length_a   1.000
_cell.length_b   1.000
_cell.length_c   1.000
_cell.angle_alpha   90.00
_cell.angle_beta   90.00
_cell.angle_gamma   90.00
#
_symmetry.space_group_name_H-M   'P 1'
#
loop_
_entity.id
_entity.type
_entity.pdbx_description
1 polymer ?
#
loop_
_entity_poly.entity_id
_entity_poly.type
_entity_poly.pdbx_seq_one_letter_code
_entity_poly.pdbx_strand_id
1 'polypeptide(L)'
;MKHKKLLAMLLALSMAFALTACKKSAEEPSVSPSDSVTESAEPSETPSAESSTPVMGEDVRLAVLSGPTGIGAAKLLSDSDADATVNHYEYTIAADNSELVAGLTGSDPAFDIATVASNVAVNLYNKTDGGVKIIALGTLGVLHILESGGNETVSSVADLAGKTIWAVGQGANPEYILRYVLSENGLDPDKDVTILFADATEVTQKLMTGEAEVAMLPVPAATAAIIKSEGKVRAALDMTEEWDTLNTGSQLIMTAVVARTEFMEQHPDAVAVFLEEYAGSIDYVNTNVDDAAELVAGFGITPSAPIARQAIPQCHLTYIAGKDMGPAISGYYDILWQADPAAVGGSLPDDGIYY
;
A
#
# COMPACT_ATOMS: atom_id res chain seq x y z
N MET A 1 16.32 36.49 -44.45
CA MET A 1 17.12 37.70 -44.17
C MET A 1 17.26 37.82 -42.65
N LYS A 2 18.43 37.53 -42.17
CA LYS A 2 19.30 38.44 -41.38
C LYS A 2 18.74 38.73 -39.96
N HIS A 3 19.38 38.60 -38.85
CA HIS A 3 20.74 38.36 -38.38
C HIS A 3 20.67 37.98 -36.91
N LYS A 4 21.36 36.95 -36.47
CA LYS A 4 22.72 37.01 -35.86
C LYS A 4 22.78 37.75 -34.51
N LYS A 5 23.09 36.93 -33.51
CA LYS A 5 24.37 36.85 -32.78
C LYS A 5 24.47 37.64 -31.49
N LEU A 6 24.91 36.92 -30.51
CA LEU A 6 26.14 36.95 -29.69
C LEU A 6 25.93 37.80 -28.41
N LEU A 7 26.43 37.53 -27.25
CA LEU A 7 27.74 37.10 -26.83
C LEU A 7 27.72 36.72 -25.33
N ALA A 8 28.41 35.70 -25.02
CA ALA A 8 28.97 35.27 -23.78
C ALA A 8 29.91 36.33 -23.15
N MET A 9 30.11 36.26 -21.82
CA MET A 9 31.35 36.55 -21.06
C MET A 9 31.04 36.37 -19.59
N LEU A 10 31.48 35.31 -18.87
CA LEU A 10 32.79 35.15 -18.24
C LEU A 10 33.15 36.28 -17.30
N LEU A 11 33.17 36.04 -15.99
CA LEU A 11 34.35 36.26 -15.18
C LEU A 11 34.32 35.43 -13.89
N ALA A 12 35.33 34.58 -13.77
CA ALA A 12 35.79 33.91 -12.56
C ALA A 12 36.73 34.86 -11.79
N LEU A 13 36.72 34.77 -10.46
CA LEU A 13 37.85 35.14 -9.59
C LEU A 13 37.55 34.58 -8.20
N SER A 14 38.05 33.48 -7.74
CA SER A 14 39.34 33.04 -7.16
C SER A 14 39.86 33.92 -6.01
N MET A 15 40.24 33.19 -4.98
CA MET A 15 41.28 33.29 -3.94
C MET A 15 40.70 33.13 -2.53
N ALA A 16 40.94 32.06 -1.81
CA ALA A 16 42.20 31.41 -1.34
C ALA A 16 42.74 32.01 -0.01
N PHE A 17 43.18 31.07 0.84
CA PHE A 17 44.03 31.20 2.03
C PHE A 17 43.32 31.59 3.35
N ALA A 18 43.49 30.90 4.49
CA ALA A 18 44.75 30.42 5.03
C ALA A 18 44.61 29.30 6.04
N LEU A 19 45.48 28.35 5.93
CA LEU A 19 45.98 27.44 6.95
C LEU A 19 46.72 28.21 8.03
N THR A 20 46.54 27.84 9.31
CA THR A 20 47.60 28.02 10.32
C THR A 20 47.60 26.81 11.26
N ALA A 21 48.65 26.04 11.14
CA ALA A 21 49.13 25.06 12.09
C ALA A 21 50.22 25.72 12.96
N CYS A 22 50.24 25.42 14.26
CA CYS A 22 51.41 25.46 15.16
C CYS A 22 51.07 24.55 16.33
N LYS A 23 51.65 23.45 16.55
CA LYS A 23 52.98 22.86 16.86
C LYS A 23 53.57 23.32 18.18
N LYS A 24 53.66 22.26 19.08
CA LYS A 24 54.69 21.95 20.09
C LYS A 24 54.86 22.84 21.31
N SER A 25 54.79 22.27 22.50
CA SER A 25 56.03 21.84 23.20
C SER A 25 55.74 21.05 24.46
N ALA A 26 56.59 20.11 24.70
CA ALA A 26 56.68 19.17 25.82
C ALA A 26 57.30 19.88 27.07
N GLU A 27 56.95 19.30 28.23
CA GLU A 27 57.93 19.09 29.33
C GLU A 27 57.26 18.21 30.39
N GLU A 28 57.88 17.01 30.63
CA GLU A 28 57.85 16.30 31.88
C GLU A 28 58.95 16.91 32.81
N PRO A 29 58.91 16.77 34.16
CA PRO A 29 59.30 15.49 34.73
C PRO A 29 58.72 15.11 36.11
N SER A 30 58.64 13.78 36.33
CA SER A 30 59.12 13.03 37.53
C SER A 30 58.58 13.38 38.92
N VAL A 31 57.96 12.47 39.63
CA VAL A 31 58.47 11.49 40.61
C VAL A 31 57.33 10.70 41.23
N SER A 32 57.51 9.38 41.31
CA SER A 32 56.83 8.39 42.17
C SER A 32 57.40 8.45 43.61
N PRO A 33 56.91 7.71 44.66
CA PRO A 33 56.01 6.58 44.67
C PRO A 33 55.04 6.47 45.90
N SER A 34 54.28 5.39 45.92
CA SER A 34 53.71 4.64 47.06
C SER A 34 52.42 5.12 47.68
N ASP A 35 51.33 4.39 47.62
CA ASP A 35 51.03 3.22 48.43
C ASP A 35 49.82 2.46 47.94
N SER A 36 49.85 1.16 48.08
CA SER A 36 48.86 0.15 47.81
C SER A 36 47.55 0.33 48.55
N VAL A 37 46.41 0.20 47.82
CA VAL A 37 45.18 -0.39 48.35
C VAL A 37 44.57 -1.28 47.26
N THR A 38 44.48 -2.54 47.62
CA THR A 38 43.82 -3.61 46.89
C THR A 38 42.33 -3.35 46.91
N GLU A 39 41.68 -3.11 45.75
CA GLU A 39 40.24 -3.20 45.60
C GLU A 39 39.90 -4.11 44.43
N SER A 40 39.09 -5.07 44.79
CA SER A 40 38.61 -6.21 44.02
C SER A 40 38.02 -5.78 42.66
N ALA A 41 38.54 -6.31 41.57
CA ALA A 41 37.93 -6.24 40.26
C ALA A 41 36.71 -7.18 40.23
N GLU A 42 35.50 -6.60 40.16
CA GLU A 42 34.33 -7.28 39.68
C GLU A 42 34.52 -7.61 38.18
N PRO A 43 34.15 -8.83 37.75
CA PRO A 43 34.19 -9.15 36.33
C PRO A 43 33.11 -8.36 35.61
N SER A 44 33.53 -7.49 34.69
CA SER A 44 32.66 -6.87 33.67
C SER A 44 31.97 -8.00 32.90
N GLU A 45 30.70 -8.16 33.10
CA GLU A 45 29.87 -9.02 32.27
C GLU A 45 29.89 -8.45 30.85
N THR A 46 30.56 -9.18 29.98
CA THR A 46 30.41 -9.03 28.52
C THR A 46 28.93 -9.28 28.19
N PRO A 47 28.24 -8.40 27.42
CA PRO A 47 26.89 -8.72 26.97
C PRO A 47 26.95 -10.07 26.23
N SER A 48 26.25 -11.04 26.77
CA SER A 48 26.04 -12.31 26.11
C SER A 48 25.41 -12.00 24.75
N ALA A 49 26.07 -12.35 23.66
CA ALA A 49 25.44 -12.41 22.37
C ALA A 49 24.23 -13.33 22.52
N GLU A 50 23.03 -12.78 22.38
CA GLU A 50 21.85 -13.60 22.26
C GLU A 50 22.09 -14.55 21.09
N SER A 51 22.16 -15.82 21.41
CA SER A 51 22.21 -16.89 20.42
C SER A 51 20.85 -16.92 19.76
N SER A 52 20.73 -16.23 18.63
CA SER A 52 19.56 -16.36 17.77
C SER A 52 19.55 -17.81 17.28
N THR A 53 18.67 -18.61 17.87
CA THR A 53 18.32 -19.90 17.30
C THR A 53 17.86 -19.62 15.86
N PRO A 54 18.33 -20.34 14.82
CA PRO A 54 17.82 -20.17 13.48
C PRO A 54 16.30 -20.36 13.51
N VAL A 55 15.55 -19.36 13.08
CA VAL A 55 14.09 -19.49 12.92
C VAL A 55 13.89 -20.56 11.85
N MET A 56 13.25 -21.67 12.23
CA MET A 56 12.89 -22.73 11.29
C MET A 56 11.62 -22.28 10.57
N GLY A 57 11.64 -22.33 9.24
CA GLY A 57 10.45 -22.04 8.44
C GLY A 57 9.32 -23.03 8.71
N GLU A 58 8.11 -22.54 8.65
CA GLU A 58 6.88 -23.31 8.84
C GLU A 58 6.03 -23.31 7.58
N ASP A 59 5.12 -24.28 7.47
CA ASP A 59 4.16 -24.35 6.36
C ASP A 59 3.06 -23.31 6.56
N VAL A 60 2.83 -22.46 5.55
CA VAL A 60 1.84 -21.37 5.56
C VAL A 60 0.97 -21.47 4.31
N ARG A 61 -0.34 -21.58 4.50
CA ARG A 61 -1.30 -21.52 3.40
C ARG A 61 -1.71 -20.07 3.17
N LEU A 62 -1.14 -19.48 2.12
CA LEU A 62 -1.29 -18.08 1.77
C LEU A 62 -2.34 -17.92 0.65
N ALA A 63 -3.28 -16.99 0.80
CA ALA A 63 -4.14 -16.57 -0.29
C ALA A 63 -3.91 -15.11 -0.66
N VAL A 64 -3.77 -14.85 -1.96
CA VAL A 64 -3.51 -13.51 -2.49
C VAL A 64 -4.66 -13.12 -3.42
N LEU A 65 -5.32 -12.00 -3.15
CA LEU A 65 -6.37 -11.49 -4.02
C LEU A 65 -5.76 -10.93 -5.31
N SER A 66 -6.30 -11.32 -6.45
CA SER A 66 -5.95 -10.76 -7.76
C SER A 66 -6.18 -9.22 -7.81
N GLY A 67 -5.45 -8.52 -8.66
CA GLY A 67 -5.53 -7.07 -8.80
C GLY A 67 -4.64 -6.31 -7.81
N PRO A 68 -4.92 -5.01 -7.53
CA PRO A 68 -4.03 -4.14 -6.76
C PRO A 68 -3.70 -4.69 -5.37
N THR A 69 -4.64 -5.39 -4.75
CA THR A 69 -4.49 -6.02 -3.43
C THR A 69 -3.38 -7.06 -3.38
N GLY A 70 -3.13 -7.78 -4.48
CA GLY A 70 -2.13 -8.84 -4.55
C GLY A 70 -0.77 -8.40 -5.06
N ILE A 71 -0.65 -7.21 -5.63
CA ILE A 71 0.59 -6.75 -6.27
C ILE A 71 1.76 -6.77 -5.28
N GLY A 72 1.55 -6.35 -4.02
CA GLY A 72 2.59 -6.30 -3.00
C GLY A 72 3.19 -7.67 -2.64
N ALA A 73 2.49 -8.77 -2.89
CA ALA A 73 2.97 -10.12 -2.60
C ALA A 73 3.84 -10.74 -3.73
N ALA A 74 3.94 -10.10 -4.91
CA ALA A 74 4.50 -10.75 -6.10
C ALA A 74 5.95 -11.23 -5.92
N LYS A 75 6.79 -10.48 -5.19
CA LYS A 75 8.17 -10.91 -4.92
C LYS A 75 8.21 -12.07 -3.93
N LEU A 76 7.38 -12.04 -2.89
CA LEU A 76 7.25 -13.14 -1.93
C LEU A 76 6.86 -14.45 -2.64
N LEU A 77 5.88 -14.40 -3.54
CA LEU A 77 5.47 -15.57 -4.33
C LEU A 77 6.62 -16.08 -5.22
N SER A 78 7.36 -15.17 -5.85
CA SER A 78 8.51 -15.53 -6.67
C SER A 78 9.65 -16.14 -5.87
N ASP A 79 9.89 -15.64 -4.66
CA ASP A 79 10.92 -16.20 -3.79
C ASP A 79 10.49 -17.57 -3.23
N SER A 80 9.20 -17.74 -2.95
CA SER A 80 8.63 -19.04 -2.56
C SER A 80 8.81 -20.08 -3.67
N ASP A 81 8.50 -19.75 -4.92
CA ASP A 81 8.71 -20.64 -6.07
C ASP A 81 10.19 -21.01 -6.31
N ALA A 82 11.10 -20.18 -5.81
CA ALA A 82 12.54 -20.37 -5.90
C ALA A 82 13.15 -21.03 -4.65
N ASP A 83 12.34 -21.48 -3.69
CA ASP A 83 12.78 -21.99 -2.38
C ASP A 83 13.71 -21.00 -1.64
N ALA A 84 13.47 -19.71 -1.80
CA ALA A 84 14.29 -18.61 -1.24
C ALA A 84 13.66 -17.92 -0.03
N THR A 85 12.48 -18.34 0.40
CA THR A 85 11.79 -17.89 1.61
C THR A 85 12.18 -18.72 2.83
N VAL A 86 12.03 -18.16 4.03
CA VAL A 86 12.21 -18.90 5.29
C VAL A 86 11.01 -19.79 5.54
N ASN A 87 9.78 -19.25 5.42
CA ASN A 87 8.57 -20.06 5.48
C ASN A 87 8.34 -20.81 4.16
N HIS A 88 7.63 -21.92 4.25
CA HIS A 88 7.12 -22.69 3.12
C HIS A 88 5.71 -22.21 2.79
N TYR A 89 5.51 -21.59 1.63
CA TYR A 89 4.19 -21.09 1.22
C TYR A 89 3.52 -22.01 0.22
N GLU A 90 2.38 -22.59 0.62
CA GLU A 90 1.40 -23.09 -0.33
C GLU A 90 0.43 -21.96 -0.64
N TYR A 91 0.51 -21.37 -1.84
CA TYR A 91 -0.27 -20.18 -2.13
C TYR A 91 -1.34 -20.35 -3.21
N THR A 92 -2.41 -19.57 -3.10
CA THR A 92 -3.51 -19.46 -4.06
C THR A 92 -3.72 -18.02 -4.46
N ILE A 93 -3.91 -17.75 -5.75
CA ILE A 93 -4.32 -16.43 -6.24
C ILE A 93 -5.83 -16.48 -6.47
N ALA A 94 -6.58 -15.85 -5.56
CA ALA A 94 -8.02 -15.80 -5.58
C ALA A 94 -8.56 -14.73 -6.53
N ALA A 95 -9.63 -15.02 -7.22
CA ALA A 95 -10.26 -14.08 -8.13
C ALA A 95 -11.09 -12.99 -7.40
N ASP A 96 -11.68 -13.34 -6.26
CA ASP A 96 -12.55 -12.45 -5.49
C ASP A 96 -12.48 -12.70 -3.98
N ASN A 97 -13.01 -11.73 -3.20
CA ASN A 97 -13.02 -11.81 -1.74
C ASN A 97 -13.92 -12.94 -1.19
N SER A 98 -14.91 -13.44 -1.93
CA SER A 98 -15.80 -14.48 -1.42
C SER A 98 -15.08 -15.83 -1.29
N GLU A 99 -14.16 -16.12 -2.20
CA GLU A 99 -13.26 -17.26 -2.12
C GLU A 99 -12.37 -17.19 -0.87
N LEU A 100 -11.78 -16.01 -0.61
CA LEU A 100 -10.93 -15.76 0.57
C LEU A 100 -11.72 -15.92 1.89
N VAL A 101 -12.93 -15.33 1.95
CA VAL A 101 -13.81 -15.45 3.12
C VAL A 101 -14.16 -16.90 3.40
N ALA A 102 -14.53 -17.66 2.37
CA ALA A 102 -14.85 -19.08 2.53
C ALA A 102 -13.65 -19.91 2.99
N GLY A 103 -12.46 -19.64 2.45
CA GLY A 103 -11.23 -20.35 2.81
C GLY A 103 -10.70 -20.02 4.20
N LEU A 104 -10.97 -18.81 4.72
CA LEU A 104 -10.55 -18.40 6.07
C LEU A 104 -11.53 -18.85 7.17
N THR A 105 -12.84 -19.01 6.86
CA THR A 105 -13.89 -19.19 7.87
C THR A 105 -14.60 -20.55 7.83
N GLY A 106 -14.22 -21.43 6.91
CA GLY A 106 -14.78 -22.77 6.82
C GLY A 106 -14.48 -23.63 8.06
N SER A 107 -15.21 -24.74 8.22
CA SER A 107 -14.95 -25.74 9.27
C SER A 107 -13.59 -26.45 9.12
N ASP A 108 -13.05 -26.44 7.90
CA ASP A 108 -11.71 -26.89 7.55
C ASP A 108 -11.09 -25.76 6.71
N PRO A 109 -10.46 -24.75 7.36
CA PRO A 109 -9.96 -23.58 6.67
C PRO A 109 -8.86 -23.93 5.67
N ALA A 110 -9.00 -23.40 4.45
CA ALA A 110 -8.05 -23.62 3.37
C ALA A 110 -6.84 -22.69 3.49
N PHE A 111 -6.97 -21.52 4.14
CA PHE A 111 -5.96 -20.49 4.25
C PHE A 111 -5.67 -20.12 5.69
N ASP A 112 -4.42 -19.76 5.98
CA ASP A 112 -3.97 -19.28 7.28
C ASP A 112 -3.81 -17.75 7.25
N ILE A 113 -3.27 -17.23 6.15
CA ILE A 113 -3.04 -15.81 5.88
C ILE A 113 -3.66 -15.44 4.53
N ALA A 114 -4.26 -14.27 4.44
CA ALA A 114 -4.77 -13.77 3.16
C ALA A 114 -4.66 -12.25 3.01
N THR A 115 -4.49 -11.78 1.76
CA THR A 115 -4.65 -10.37 1.40
C THR A 115 -6.10 -10.13 0.98
N VAL A 116 -6.80 -9.20 1.64
CA VAL A 116 -8.24 -8.93 1.41
C VAL A 116 -8.48 -7.43 1.25
N ALA A 117 -9.67 -7.06 0.74
CA ALA A 117 -10.11 -5.67 0.86
C ALA A 117 -10.28 -5.29 2.35
N SER A 118 -9.90 -4.07 2.72
CA SER A 118 -9.84 -3.63 4.12
C SER A 118 -11.19 -3.72 4.84
N ASN A 119 -12.30 -3.41 4.17
CA ASN A 119 -13.65 -3.57 4.73
C ASN A 119 -14.04 -5.04 4.92
N VAL A 120 -13.53 -5.95 4.09
CA VAL A 120 -13.73 -7.40 4.26
C VAL A 120 -13.02 -7.90 5.51
N ALA A 121 -11.85 -7.33 5.86
CA ALA A 121 -11.15 -7.68 7.09
C ALA A 121 -12.03 -7.39 8.34
N VAL A 122 -12.69 -6.23 8.40
CA VAL A 122 -13.63 -5.91 9.50
C VAL A 122 -14.83 -6.87 9.50
N ASN A 123 -15.38 -7.16 8.32
CA ASN A 123 -16.47 -8.13 8.20
C ASN A 123 -16.07 -9.52 8.73
N LEU A 124 -14.85 -9.97 8.42
CA LEU A 124 -14.31 -11.24 8.91
C LEU A 124 -14.14 -11.21 10.42
N TYR A 125 -13.51 -10.16 10.97
CA TYR A 125 -13.35 -10.00 12.40
C TYR A 125 -14.67 -10.07 13.14
N ASN A 126 -15.67 -9.27 12.73
CA ASN A 126 -16.97 -9.22 13.36
C ASN A 126 -17.75 -10.55 13.24
N LYS A 127 -17.71 -11.21 12.08
CA LYS A 127 -18.45 -12.47 11.83
C LYS A 127 -17.83 -13.67 12.51
N THR A 128 -16.53 -13.63 12.79
CA THR A 128 -15.80 -14.74 13.41
C THR A 128 -15.56 -14.50 14.91
N ASP A 129 -16.10 -13.41 15.48
CA ASP A 129 -15.87 -13.01 16.87
C ASP A 129 -14.37 -12.95 17.21
N GLY A 130 -13.60 -12.28 16.34
CA GLY A 130 -12.16 -12.15 16.47
C GLY A 130 -11.33 -13.36 16.00
N GLY A 131 -11.96 -14.31 15.34
CA GLY A 131 -11.27 -15.50 14.79
C GLY A 131 -10.34 -15.21 13.60
N VAL A 132 -10.46 -14.01 13.01
CA VAL A 132 -9.56 -13.50 11.96
C VAL A 132 -9.17 -12.07 12.33
N LYS A 133 -7.89 -11.73 12.28
CA LYS A 133 -7.36 -10.39 12.62
C LYS A 133 -6.49 -9.82 11.52
N ILE A 134 -6.32 -8.50 11.55
CA ILE A 134 -5.40 -7.78 10.65
C ILE A 134 -3.99 -7.86 11.22
N ILE A 135 -3.03 -8.29 10.40
CA ILE A 135 -1.62 -8.37 10.74
C ILE A 135 -0.77 -7.31 10.02
N ALA A 136 -1.25 -6.78 8.87
CA ALA A 136 -0.65 -5.65 8.17
C ALA A 136 -1.65 -4.96 7.25
N LEU A 137 -1.34 -3.71 6.87
CA LEU A 137 -2.03 -2.94 5.84
C LEU A 137 -1.08 -2.78 4.65
N GLY A 138 -1.56 -2.99 3.42
CA GLY A 138 -0.68 -3.22 2.28
C GLY A 138 -0.84 -2.28 1.08
N THR A 139 -1.95 -1.56 0.96
CA THR A 139 -2.24 -0.73 -0.23
C THR A 139 -3.12 0.43 0.18
N LEU A 140 -2.73 1.64 -0.20
CA LEU A 140 -3.56 2.82 -0.05
C LEU A 140 -4.66 2.87 -1.13
N GLY A 141 -5.16 4.07 -1.48
CA GLY A 141 -6.16 4.23 -2.51
C GLY A 141 -5.65 3.80 -3.89
N VAL A 142 -6.55 3.29 -4.70
CA VAL A 142 -6.26 2.78 -6.05
C VAL A 142 -7.28 3.30 -7.08
N LEU A 143 -8.10 4.25 -6.69
CA LEU A 143 -9.19 4.78 -7.53
C LEU A 143 -8.74 6.06 -8.21
N HIS A 144 -9.08 6.20 -9.50
CA HIS A 144 -8.81 7.40 -10.27
C HIS A 144 -10.05 7.88 -10.99
N ILE A 145 -10.26 9.20 -11.01
CA ILE A 145 -11.18 9.82 -11.96
C ILE A 145 -10.46 9.95 -13.30
N LEU A 146 -11.05 9.39 -14.32
CA LEU A 146 -10.58 9.44 -15.70
C LEU A 146 -11.44 10.39 -16.51
N GLU A 147 -10.84 11.11 -17.46
CA GLU A 147 -11.52 11.96 -18.42
C GLU A 147 -11.21 11.54 -19.84
N SER A 148 -12.24 11.46 -20.69
CA SER A 148 -12.13 11.09 -22.10
C SER A 148 -12.31 12.29 -23.02
N GLY A 149 -11.97 12.12 -24.31
CA GLY A 149 -12.22 13.11 -25.34
C GLY A 149 -11.11 14.12 -25.58
N GLY A 150 -9.96 14.00 -24.89
CA GLY A 150 -8.83 14.91 -25.05
C GLY A 150 -9.07 16.32 -24.50
N ASN A 151 -10.13 16.52 -23.74
CA ASN A 151 -10.41 17.76 -23.02
C ASN A 151 -9.78 17.68 -21.61
N GLU A 152 -9.26 18.78 -21.11
CA GLU A 152 -8.77 18.91 -19.74
C GLU A 152 -9.74 19.78 -18.96
N THR A 153 -10.97 19.26 -18.72
CA THR A 153 -12.03 20.00 -18.03
C THR A 153 -12.15 19.67 -16.56
N VAL A 154 -11.50 18.58 -16.12
CA VAL A 154 -11.46 18.13 -14.72
C VAL A 154 -10.04 18.27 -14.21
N SER A 155 -9.82 19.17 -13.27
CA SER A 155 -8.55 19.42 -12.56
C SER A 155 -8.72 19.49 -11.05
N SER A 156 -9.97 19.43 -10.57
CA SER A 156 -10.33 19.38 -9.15
C SER A 156 -11.66 18.67 -8.99
N VAL A 157 -11.98 18.26 -7.76
CA VAL A 157 -13.30 17.65 -7.44
C VAL A 157 -14.44 18.60 -7.78
N ALA A 158 -14.26 19.92 -7.60
CA ALA A 158 -15.29 20.93 -7.92
C ALA A 158 -15.68 20.94 -9.41
N ASP A 159 -14.78 20.56 -10.33
CA ASP A 159 -15.05 20.50 -11.76
C ASP A 159 -15.99 19.33 -12.16
N LEU A 160 -16.29 18.44 -11.20
CA LEU A 160 -17.26 17.35 -11.39
C LEU A 160 -18.72 17.84 -11.32
N ALA A 161 -18.97 19.07 -10.85
CA ALA A 161 -20.31 19.64 -10.79
C ALA A 161 -21.01 19.59 -12.16
N GLY A 162 -22.25 19.07 -12.17
CA GLY A 162 -23.06 18.91 -13.38
C GLY A 162 -22.65 17.75 -14.30
N LYS A 163 -21.59 17.02 -13.99
CA LYS A 163 -21.11 15.91 -14.84
C LYS A 163 -21.79 14.59 -14.49
N THR A 164 -21.79 13.70 -15.47
CA THR A 164 -22.12 12.28 -15.27
C THR A 164 -20.83 11.50 -15.06
N ILE A 165 -20.74 10.81 -13.94
CA ILE A 165 -19.60 10.00 -13.55
C ILE A 165 -19.98 8.52 -13.65
N TRP A 166 -19.36 7.79 -14.56
CA TRP A 166 -19.48 6.34 -14.61
C TRP A 166 -18.52 5.71 -13.59
N ALA A 167 -19.05 4.92 -12.67
CA ALA A 167 -18.28 4.36 -11.58
C ALA A 167 -18.45 2.84 -11.47
N VAL A 168 -17.54 2.20 -10.76
CA VAL A 168 -17.63 0.79 -10.36
C VAL A 168 -17.98 0.66 -8.89
N GLY A 169 -18.43 -0.53 -8.48
CA GLY A 169 -18.56 -0.86 -7.06
C GLY A 169 -19.76 -0.23 -6.37
N GLN A 170 -20.94 -0.27 -7.03
CA GLN A 170 -22.19 0.12 -6.40
C GLN A 170 -22.44 -0.65 -5.10
N GLY A 171 -22.76 0.05 -4.01
CA GLY A 171 -22.95 -0.56 -2.68
C GLY A 171 -21.65 -1.08 -2.06
N ALA A 172 -20.48 -0.62 -2.52
CA ALA A 172 -19.17 -1.03 -2.03
C ALA A 172 -18.23 0.18 -1.85
N ASN A 173 -17.01 -0.08 -1.34
CA ASN A 173 -16.02 0.95 -1.04
C ASN A 173 -15.85 2.02 -2.13
N PRO A 174 -15.77 1.70 -3.43
CA PRO A 174 -15.60 2.74 -4.44
C PRO A 174 -16.72 3.79 -4.44
N GLU A 175 -17.98 3.37 -4.29
CA GLU A 175 -19.10 4.30 -4.21
C GLU A 175 -19.01 5.18 -2.96
N TYR A 176 -18.75 4.58 -1.77
CA TYR A 176 -18.68 5.33 -0.53
C TYR A 176 -17.55 6.38 -0.54
N ILE A 177 -16.37 6.00 -1.09
CA ILE A 177 -15.24 6.92 -1.25
C ILE A 177 -15.61 8.08 -2.19
N LEU A 178 -16.19 7.79 -3.35
CA LEU A 178 -16.59 8.83 -4.30
C LEU A 178 -17.59 9.81 -3.67
N ARG A 179 -18.64 9.30 -3.05
CA ARG A 179 -19.66 10.11 -2.39
C ARG A 179 -19.09 10.96 -1.27
N TYR A 180 -18.21 10.38 -0.45
CA TYR A 180 -17.54 11.09 0.64
C TYR A 180 -16.68 12.24 0.12
N VAL A 181 -15.79 11.97 -0.85
CA VAL A 181 -14.93 12.99 -1.45
C VAL A 181 -15.74 14.11 -2.11
N LEU A 182 -16.81 13.79 -2.81
CA LEU A 182 -17.72 14.80 -3.39
C LEU A 182 -18.31 15.67 -2.28
N SER A 183 -18.87 15.07 -1.23
CA SER A 183 -19.54 15.78 -0.14
C SER A 183 -18.61 16.71 0.61
N GLU A 184 -17.41 16.25 0.96
CA GLU A 184 -16.40 17.05 1.65
C GLU A 184 -15.86 18.22 0.81
N ASN A 185 -15.96 18.10 -0.53
CA ASN A 185 -15.66 19.19 -1.46
C ASN A 185 -16.88 20.08 -1.80
N GLY A 186 -17.99 19.91 -1.05
CA GLY A 186 -19.17 20.76 -1.16
C GLY A 186 -20.11 20.43 -2.32
N LEU A 187 -19.99 19.25 -2.93
CA LEU A 187 -20.91 18.73 -3.94
C LEU A 187 -21.85 17.70 -3.34
N ASP A 188 -23.15 17.91 -3.47
CA ASP A 188 -24.17 16.91 -3.10
C ASP A 188 -24.16 15.77 -4.14
N PRO A 189 -23.73 14.54 -3.77
CA PRO A 189 -23.60 13.44 -4.73
C PRO A 189 -24.92 12.98 -5.37
N ASP A 190 -26.07 13.41 -4.84
CA ASP A 190 -27.38 13.07 -5.35
C ASP A 190 -28.02 14.20 -6.17
N LYS A 191 -27.43 15.41 -6.19
CA LYS A 191 -27.99 16.59 -6.87
C LYS A 191 -27.02 17.26 -7.83
N ASP A 192 -25.74 17.38 -7.42
CA ASP A 192 -24.75 18.17 -8.16
C ASP A 192 -24.00 17.35 -9.20
N VAL A 193 -24.07 16.02 -9.14
CA VAL A 193 -23.53 15.08 -10.11
C VAL A 193 -24.54 13.98 -10.43
N THR A 194 -24.30 13.25 -11.52
CA THR A 194 -25.04 12.01 -11.82
C THR A 194 -24.07 10.84 -11.74
N ILE A 195 -24.26 9.93 -10.80
CA ILE A 195 -23.41 8.74 -10.67
C ILE A 195 -24.13 7.55 -11.29
N LEU A 196 -23.50 6.91 -12.28
CA LEU A 196 -23.98 5.69 -12.95
C LEU A 196 -23.00 4.56 -12.70
N PHE A 197 -23.52 3.35 -12.46
CA PHE A 197 -22.69 2.20 -12.13
C PHE A 197 -22.75 1.12 -13.21
N ALA A 198 -21.56 0.55 -13.50
CA ALA A 198 -21.40 -0.63 -14.33
C ALA A 198 -20.15 -1.41 -13.90
N ASP A 199 -19.89 -2.57 -14.50
CA ASP A 199 -18.61 -3.26 -14.28
C ASP A 199 -17.45 -2.53 -14.96
N ALA A 200 -16.22 -2.84 -14.52
CA ALA A 200 -15.02 -2.15 -15.01
C ALA A 200 -14.81 -2.29 -16.53
N THR A 201 -15.27 -3.39 -17.12
CA THR A 201 -15.14 -3.61 -18.57
C THR A 201 -16.07 -2.69 -19.32
N GLU A 202 -17.33 -2.59 -18.90
CA GLU A 202 -18.33 -1.70 -19.51
C GLU A 202 -17.92 -0.24 -19.34
N VAL A 203 -17.52 0.19 -18.14
CA VAL A 203 -17.05 1.57 -17.89
C VAL A 203 -15.85 1.90 -18.77
N THR A 204 -14.87 0.98 -18.87
CA THR A 204 -13.71 1.14 -19.77
C THR A 204 -14.15 1.32 -21.22
N GLN A 205 -15.10 0.50 -21.70
CA GLN A 205 -15.60 0.59 -23.06
C GLN A 205 -16.30 1.94 -23.33
N LYS A 206 -17.10 2.43 -22.39
CA LYS A 206 -17.79 3.73 -22.50
C LYS A 206 -16.80 4.90 -22.58
N LEU A 207 -15.73 4.86 -21.79
CA LEU A 207 -14.62 5.82 -21.89
C LEU A 207 -13.95 5.77 -23.26
N MET A 208 -13.64 4.57 -23.77
CA MET A 208 -12.96 4.39 -25.05
C MET A 208 -13.78 4.84 -26.25
N THR A 209 -15.11 4.72 -26.18
CA THR A 209 -16.04 5.14 -27.26
C THR A 209 -16.45 6.61 -27.14
N GLY A 210 -16.14 7.28 -26.02
CA GLY A 210 -16.57 8.65 -25.74
C GLY A 210 -18.04 8.75 -25.30
N GLU A 211 -18.69 7.61 -24.96
CA GLU A 211 -20.01 7.60 -24.34
C GLU A 211 -19.94 8.12 -22.90
N ALA A 212 -18.86 7.82 -22.18
CA ALA A 212 -18.52 8.40 -20.89
C ALA A 212 -17.44 9.49 -21.06
N GLU A 213 -17.73 10.72 -20.62
CA GLU A 213 -16.72 11.77 -20.52
C GLU A 213 -15.88 11.62 -19.27
N VAL A 214 -16.51 11.25 -18.16
CA VAL A 214 -15.86 11.08 -16.86
C VAL A 214 -16.21 9.71 -16.28
N ALA A 215 -15.22 9.02 -15.75
CA ALA A 215 -15.43 7.77 -15.04
C ALA A 215 -14.47 7.60 -13.87
N MET A 216 -14.87 6.78 -12.90
CA MET A 216 -14.00 6.33 -11.81
C MET A 216 -13.70 4.84 -11.96
N LEU A 217 -12.42 4.52 -12.07
CA LEU A 217 -11.92 3.14 -12.17
C LEU A 217 -10.76 2.91 -11.21
N PRO A 218 -10.62 1.67 -10.70
CA PRO A 218 -9.42 1.27 -9.98
C PRO A 218 -8.29 0.94 -10.95
N VAL A 219 -7.02 1.06 -10.51
CA VAL A 219 -5.92 0.36 -11.16
C VAL A 219 -6.11 -1.16 -10.95
N PRO A 220 -5.74 -2.03 -11.92
CA PRO A 220 -5.11 -1.72 -13.21
C PRO A 220 -6.09 -1.35 -14.35
N ALA A 221 -7.42 -1.32 -14.11
CA ALA A 221 -8.39 -1.02 -15.16
C ALA A 221 -8.24 0.41 -15.69
N ALA A 222 -8.03 1.39 -14.80
CA ALA A 222 -7.74 2.78 -15.16
C ALA A 222 -6.52 2.87 -16.09
N THR A 223 -5.42 2.24 -15.68
CA THR A 223 -4.17 2.20 -16.46
C THR A 223 -4.38 1.54 -17.83
N ALA A 224 -5.13 0.45 -17.88
CA ALA A 224 -5.44 -0.24 -19.14
C ALA A 224 -6.28 0.66 -20.08
N ALA A 225 -7.24 1.41 -19.56
CA ALA A 225 -8.03 2.37 -20.33
C ALA A 225 -7.14 3.48 -20.91
N ILE A 226 -6.24 4.05 -20.11
CA ILE A 226 -5.31 5.10 -20.55
C ILE A 226 -4.41 4.58 -21.68
N ILE A 227 -3.76 3.42 -21.48
CA ILE A 227 -2.85 2.82 -22.48
C ILE A 227 -3.59 2.56 -23.79
N LYS A 228 -4.74 1.90 -23.71
CA LYS A 228 -5.50 1.48 -24.90
C LYS A 228 -6.15 2.65 -25.64
N SER A 229 -6.35 3.78 -24.99
CA SER A 229 -6.99 4.96 -25.59
C SER A 229 -6.11 5.74 -26.55
N GLU A 230 -4.79 5.44 -26.59
CA GLU A 230 -3.81 6.17 -27.40
C GLU A 230 -3.88 7.69 -27.17
N GLY A 231 -3.99 8.10 -25.90
CA GLY A 231 -3.99 9.50 -25.48
C GLY A 231 -5.36 10.18 -25.47
N LYS A 232 -6.47 9.44 -25.68
CA LYS A 232 -7.84 9.99 -25.61
C LYS A 232 -8.40 9.99 -24.19
N VAL A 233 -7.86 9.18 -23.31
CA VAL A 233 -8.25 9.09 -21.90
C VAL A 233 -7.05 9.45 -21.05
N ARG A 234 -7.26 10.30 -20.04
CA ARG A 234 -6.24 10.65 -19.04
C ARG A 234 -6.73 10.36 -17.63
N ALA A 235 -5.82 10.19 -16.70
CA ALA A 235 -6.11 10.34 -15.28
C ALA A 235 -6.29 11.84 -14.99
N ALA A 236 -7.46 12.20 -14.45
CA ALA A 236 -7.78 13.57 -14.08
C ALA A 236 -7.54 13.83 -12.59
N LEU A 237 -8.00 12.93 -11.72
CA LEU A 237 -7.81 13.01 -10.27
C LEU A 237 -7.37 11.65 -9.74
N ASP A 238 -6.46 11.67 -8.76
CA ASP A 238 -6.13 10.54 -7.90
C ASP A 238 -6.95 10.65 -6.60
N MET A 239 -7.81 9.68 -6.36
CA MET A 239 -8.70 9.72 -5.18
C MET A 239 -7.95 9.59 -3.86
N THR A 240 -6.71 9.09 -3.87
CA THR A 240 -5.83 9.06 -2.68
C THR A 240 -5.34 10.46 -2.36
N GLU A 241 -4.86 11.19 -3.36
CA GLU A 241 -4.43 12.58 -3.20
C GLU A 241 -5.60 13.47 -2.76
N GLU A 242 -6.78 13.29 -3.37
CA GLU A 242 -7.98 14.03 -2.96
C GLU A 242 -8.39 13.71 -1.51
N TRP A 243 -8.34 12.44 -1.11
CA TRP A 243 -8.61 12.03 0.27
C TRP A 243 -7.65 12.68 1.27
N ASP A 244 -6.36 12.72 0.97
CA ASP A 244 -5.34 13.27 1.86
C ASP A 244 -5.55 14.78 2.12
N THR A 245 -6.22 15.48 1.19
CA THR A 245 -6.57 16.90 1.39
C THR A 245 -7.69 17.12 2.40
N LEU A 246 -8.51 16.09 2.70
CA LEU A 246 -9.73 16.21 3.51
C LEU A 246 -9.47 16.20 5.03
N ASN A 247 -8.24 15.93 5.48
CA ASN A 247 -7.87 15.85 6.90
C ASN A 247 -8.77 14.89 7.70
N THR A 248 -9.09 13.74 7.14
CA THR A 248 -9.95 12.70 7.77
C THR A 248 -9.36 12.12 9.04
N GLY A 249 -8.07 12.38 9.32
CA GLY A 249 -7.33 11.78 10.42
C GLY A 249 -6.89 10.34 10.15
N SER A 250 -7.14 9.82 8.96
CA SER A 250 -6.71 8.48 8.53
C SER A 250 -6.30 8.46 7.06
N GLN A 251 -5.57 7.42 6.68
CA GLN A 251 -5.24 7.16 5.28
C GLN A 251 -6.38 6.41 4.58
N LEU A 252 -6.46 6.53 3.25
CA LEU A 252 -7.35 5.72 2.44
C LEU A 252 -6.72 4.34 2.23
N ILE A 253 -7.03 3.39 3.10
CA ILE A 253 -6.46 2.04 3.08
C ILE A 253 -7.40 1.06 2.39
N MET A 254 -6.98 0.50 1.26
CA MET A 254 -7.82 -0.41 0.45
C MET A 254 -7.54 -1.89 0.72
N THR A 255 -6.34 -2.22 1.23
CA THR A 255 -5.92 -3.60 1.47
C THR A 255 -5.52 -3.83 2.91
N ALA A 256 -5.99 -4.95 3.47
CA ALA A 256 -5.49 -5.53 4.71
C ALA A 256 -4.94 -6.93 4.45
N VAL A 257 -3.89 -7.30 5.17
CA VAL A 257 -3.44 -8.68 5.31
C VAL A 257 -4.03 -9.21 6.60
N VAL A 258 -4.73 -10.33 6.51
CA VAL A 258 -5.40 -10.95 7.66
C VAL A 258 -4.82 -12.34 7.91
N ALA A 259 -4.86 -12.75 9.17
CA ALA A 259 -4.50 -14.09 9.58
C ALA A 259 -5.56 -14.67 10.53
N ARG A 260 -5.70 -15.97 10.54
CA ARG A 260 -6.55 -16.68 11.51
C ARG A 260 -5.92 -16.58 12.90
N THR A 261 -6.69 -16.22 13.90
CA THR A 261 -6.24 -16.09 15.29
C THR A 261 -5.62 -17.39 15.80
N GLU A 262 -6.26 -18.54 15.51
CA GLU A 262 -5.71 -19.85 15.88
C GLU A 262 -4.33 -20.11 15.28
N PHE A 263 -4.10 -19.74 14.01
CA PHE A 263 -2.80 -19.90 13.37
C PHE A 263 -1.73 -18.99 14.04
N MET A 264 -2.08 -17.73 14.31
CA MET A 264 -1.17 -16.79 14.98
C MET A 264 -0.75 -17.26 16.38
N GLU A 265 -1.67 -17.89 17.12
CA GLU A 265 -1.41 -18.41 18.47
C GLU A 265 -0.53 -19.67 18.44
N GLN A 266 -0.71 -20.54 17.43
CA GLN A 266 0.04 -21.79 17.29
C GLN A 266 1.39 -21.60 16.58
N HIS A 267 1.51 -20.61 15.69
CA HIS A 267 2.63 -20.38 14.80
C HIS A 267 3.10 -18.91 14.81
N PRO A 268 3.39 -18.31 15.98
CA PRO A 268 3.77 -16.91 16.07
C PRO A 268 5.05 -16.57 15.29
N ASP A 269 6.00 -17.51 15.23
CA ASP A 269 7.25 -17.34 14.49
C ASP A 269 6.99 -17.32 12.98
N ALA A 270 6.08 -18.15 12.48
CA ALA A 270 5.68 -18.12 11.06
C ALA A 270 5.04 -16.79 10.66
N VAL A 271 4.23 -16.22 11.55
CA VAL A 271 3.62 -14.88 11.31
C VAL A 271 4.68 -13.78 11.31
N ALA A 272 5.64 -13.83 12.24
CA ALA A 272 6.72 -12.85 12.28
C ALA A 272 7.58 -12.91 11.02
N VAL A 273 7.96 -14.10 10.56
CA VAL A 273 8.70 -14.32 9.31
C VAL A 273 7.90 -13.83 8.11
N PHE A 274 6.60 -14.16 8.02
CA PHE A 274 5.74 -13.69 6.94
C PHE A 274 5.71 -12.16 6.86
N LEU A 275 5.60 -11.46 7.99
CA LEU A 275 5.56 -10.00 8.02
C LEU A 275 6.86 -9.38 7.50
N GLU A 276 8.02 -9.95 7.83
CA GLU A 276 9.32 -9.51 7.31
C GLU A 276 9.43 -9.76 5.80
N GLU A 277 9.08 -10.95 5.33
CA GLU A 277 9.14 -11.32 3.92
C GLU A 277 8.15 -10.52 3.08
N TYR A 278 6.94 -10.27 3.59
CA TYR A 278 5.94 -9.44 2.92
C TYR A 278 6.35 -7.97 2.84
N ALA A 279 6.92 -7.42 3.92
CA ALA A 279 7.49 -6.07 3.90
C ALA A 279 8.61 -5.94 2.84
N GLY A 280 9.51 -6.91 2.79
CA GLY A 280 10.56 -6.98 1.78
C GLY A 280 10.01 -7.11 0.35
N SER A 281 8.91 -7.85 0.18
CA SER A 281 8.22 -7.97 -1.12
C SER A 281 7.65 -6.63 -1.57
N ILE A 282 6.99 -5.88 -0.69
CA ILE A 282 6.44 -4.54 -1.00
C ILE A 282 7.57 -3.57 -1.37
N ASP A 283 8.66 -3.56 -0.60
CA ASP A 283 9.82 -2.71 -0.90
C ASP A 283 10.42 -3.03 -2.27
N TYR A 284 10.59 -4.32 -2.56
CA TYR A 284 11.08 -4.76 -3.87
C TYR A 284 10.19 -4.30 -5.01
N VAL A 285 8.86 -4.48 -4.88
CA VAL A 285 7.90 -4.11 -5.93
C VAL A 285 7.91 -2.60 -6.18
N ASN A 286 8.04 -1.79 -5.13
CA ASN A 286 8.11 -0.33 -5.25
C ASN A 286 9.42 0.15 -5.87
N THR A 287 10.53 -0.56 -5.63
CA THR A 287 11.87 -0.11 -6.06
C THR A 287 12.30 -0.71 -7.40
N ASN A 288 11.76 -1.87 -7.77
CA ASN A 288 12.14 -2.62 -8.98
C ASN A 288 10.92 -2.82 -9.90
N VAL A 289 10.25 -1.72 -10.26
CA VAL A 289 8.94 -1.71 -10.96
C VAL A 289 8.97 -2.54 -12.27
N ASP A 290 10.05 -2.48 -13.03
CA ASP A 290 10.16 -3.22 -14.30
C ASP A 290 10.16 -4.73 -14.09
N ASP A 291 10.97 -5.23 -13.16
CA ASP A 291 11.05 -6.66 -12.84
C ASP A 291 9.78 -7.12 -12.12
N ALA A 292 9.27 -6.31 -11.18
CA ALA A 292 8.02 -6.59 -10.48
C ALA A 292 6.82 -6.68 -11.44
N ALA A 293 6.78 -5.88 -12.49
CA ALA A 293 5.73 -5.94 -13.49
C ALA A 293 5.69 -7.29 -14.24
N GLU A 294 6.84 -7.87 -14.53
CA GLU A 294 6.93 -9.21 -15.12
C GLU A 294 6.41 -10.29 -14.12
N LEU A 295 6.78 -10.20 -12.84
CA LEU A 295 6.29 -11.10 -11.80
C LEU A 295 4.77 -11.01 -11.65
N VAL A 296 4.24 -9.80 -11.46
CA VAL A 296 2.82 -9.52 -11.27
C VAL A 296 1.97 -10.04 -12.44
N ALA A 297 2.47 -9.88 -13.67
CA ALA A 297 1.83 -10.43 -14.87
C ALA A 297 1.99 -11.95 -14.99
N GLY A 298 3.16 -12.48 -14.63
CA GLY A 298 3.45 -13.91 -14.63
C GLY A 298 2.54 -14.69 -13.70
N PHE A 299 2.23 -14.16 -12.52
CA PHE A 299 1.26 -14.72 -11.59
C PHE A 299 -0.21 -14.46 -11.97
N GLY A 300 -0.47 -13.71 -13.03
CA GLY A 300 -1.85 -13.39 -13.45
C GLY A 300 -2.57 -12.40 -12.51
N ILE A 301 -1.82 -11.71 -11.63
CA ILE A 301 -2.36 -10.67 -10.73
C ILE A 301 -2.81 -9.45 -11.55
N THR A 302 -2.12 -9.16 -12.65
CA THR A 302 -2.55 -8.18 -13.65
C THR A 302 -2.56 -8.79 -15.05
N PRO A 303 -3.31 -8.20 -16.01
CA PRO A 303 -3.45 -8.77 -17.36
C PRO A 303 -2.15 -8.82 -18.18
N SER A 304 -1.18 -7.97 -17.91
CA SER A 304 0.09 -7.93 -18.64
C SER A 304 1.14 -7.05 -17.95
N ALA A 305 2.43 -7.31 -18.22
CA ALA A 305 3.54 -6.53 -17.68
C ALA A 305 3.53 -5.04 -18.09
N PRO A 306 3.18 -4.63 -19.33
CA PRO A 306 3.06 -3.22 -19.65
C PRO A 306 2.00 -2.48 -18.82
N ILE A 307 0.88 -3.15 -18.49
CA ILE A 307 -0.15 -2.60 -17.60
C ILE A 307 0.38 -2.57 -16.17
N ALA A 308 0.98 -3.66 -15.67
CA ALA A 308 1.55 -3.73 -14.33
C ALA A 308 2.60 -2.64 -14.10
N ARG A 309 3.51 -2.42 -15.05
CA ARG A 309 4.57 -1.40 -14.96
C ARG A 309 4.04 0.01 -14.73
N GLN A 310 2.92 0.37 -15.36
CA GLN A 310 2.30 1.66 -15.17
C GLN A 310 1.36 1.69 -13.96
N ALA A 311 0.76 0.55 -13.60
CA ALA A 311 -0.18 0.45 -12.48
C ALA A 311 0.54 0.44 -11.11
N ILE A 312 1.68 -0.23 -10.98
CA ILE A 312 2.41 -0.38 -9.71
C ILE A 312 2.62 0.96 -9.01
N PRO A 313 3.16 2.02 -9.65
CA PRO A 313 3.34 3.33 -9.00
C PRO A 313 2.02 3.98 -8.54
N GLN A 314 0.90 3.62 -9.16
CA GLN A 314 -0.43 4.17 -8.87
C GLN A 314 -1.20 3.33 -7.83
N CYS A 315 -0.63 2.23 -7.35
CA CYS A 315 -1.24 1.39 -6.32
C CYS A 315 -0.91 1.85 -4.91
N HIS A 316 0.02 2.81 -4.74
CA HIS A 316 0.43 3.33 -3.44
C HIS A 316 0.71 2.19 -2.44
N LEU A 317 1.51 1.20 -2.89
CA LEU A 317 1.85 0.06 -2.05
C LEU A 317 2.58 0.53 -0.80
N THR A 318 2.10 0.09 0.35
CA THR A 318 2.64 0.44 1.67
C THR A 318 2.68 -0.79 2.56
N TYR A 319 3.48 -0.70 3.62
CA TYR A 319 3.49 -1.69 4.68
C TYR A 319 3.34 -0.99 6.02
N ILE A 320 2.21 -1.22 6.69
CA ILE A 320 1.93 -0.69 8.03
C ILE A 320 1.53 -1.87 8.90
N ALA A 321 2.22 -2.08 10.03
CA ALA A 321 1.97 -3.18 10.94
C ALA A 321 2.04 -2.74 12.41
N GLY A 322 1.58 -3.61 13.32
CA GLY A 322 1.59 -3.36 14.75
C GLY A 322 0.77 -2.13 15.15
N LYS A 323 1.26 -1.36 16.12
CA LYS A 323 0.55 -0.22 16.72
C LYS A 323 0.15 0.91 15.76
N ASP A 324 0.76 0.97 14.59
CA ASP A 324 0.52 2.06 13.62
C ASP A 324 -0.68 1.75 12.71
N MET A 325 -1.22 0.52 12.73
CA MET A 325 -2.38 0.12 11.93
C MET A 325 -3.65 0.88 12.34
N GLY A 326 -4.00 0.88 13.63
CA GLY A 326 -5.20 1.54 14.13
C GLY A 326 -5.28 3.01 13.74
N PRO A 327 -4.28 3.84 14.08
CA PRO A 327 -4.25 5.25 13.65
C PRO A 327 -4.35 5.46 12.14
N ALA A 328 -3.80 4.54 11.34
CA ALA A 328 -3.81 4.67 9.89
C ALA A 328 -5.18 4.46 9.26
N ILE A 329 -6.03 3.58 9.83
CA ILE A 329 -7.25 3.12 9.15
C ILE A 329 -8.57 3.41 9.89
N SER A 330 -8.56 3.67 11.19
CA SER A 330 -9.80 3.79 11.99
C SER A 330 -10.76 4.85 11.46
N GLY A 331 -10.28 6.03 11.08
CA GLY A 331 -11.14 7.08 10.51
C GLY A 331 -11.76 6.69 9.16
N TYR A 332 -11.09 5.87 8.37
CA TYR A 332 -11.66 5.32 7.15
C TYR A 332 -12.83 4.35 7.46
N TYR A 333 -12.69 3.50 8.47
CA TYR A 333 -13.77 2.61 8.90
C TYR A 333 -14.96 3.39 9.46
N ASP A 334 -14.74 4.49 10.19
CA ASP A 334 -15.78 5.39 10.65
C ASP A 334 -16.59 5.98 9.49
N ILE A 335 -15.92 6.41 8.42
CA ILE A 335 -16.55 6.95 7.21
C ILE A 335 -17.39 5.87 6.51
N LEU A 336 -16.85 4.67 6.34
CA LEU A 336 -17.59 3.55 5.76
C LEU A 336 -18.82 3.19 6.60
N TRP A 337 -18.68 3.13 7.92
CA TRP A 337 -19.79 2.80 8.81
C TRP A 337 -20.89 3.87 8.81
N GLN A 338 -20.53 5.14 8.72
CA GLN A 338 -21.50 6.24 8.58
C GLN A 338 -22.24 6.19 7.26
N ALA A 339 -21.57 5.80 6.17
CA ALA A 339 -22.17 5.64 4.86
C ALA A 339 -23.11 4.43 4.80
N ASP A 340 -22.64 3.28 5.27
CA ASP A 340 -23.40 2.03 5.38
C ASP A 340 -22.77 1.13 6.46
N PRO A 341 -23.43 0.91 7.58
CA PRO A 341 -22.95 -0.01 8.61
C PRO A 341 -22.63 -1.43 8.09
N ALA A 342 -23.35 -1.89 7.06
CA ALA A 342 -23.09 -3.21 6.47
C ALA A 342 -21.73 -3.29 5.76
N ALA A 343 -21.17 -2.17 5.31
CA ALA A 343 -19.85 -2.10 4.69
C ALA A 343 -18.73 -2.62 5.61
N VAL A 344 -18.91 -2.47 6.93
CA VAL A 344 -17.98 -2.91 7.98
C VAL A 344 -18.58 -4.01 8.87
N GLY A 345 -19.53 -4.80 8.34
CA GLY A 345 -20.10 -5.94 9.05
C GLY A 345 -21.10 -5.61 10.17
N GLY A 346 -21.65 -4.38 10.17
CA GLY A 346 -22.72 -3.94 11.06
C GLY A 346 -22.26 -3.19 12.31
N SER A 347 -20.97 -3.26 12.66
CA SER A 347 -20.37 -2.53 13.79
C SER A 347 -18.91 -2.17 13.49
N LEU A 348 -18.45 -1.06 14.06
CA LEU A 348 -17.03 -0.74 14.08
C LEU A 348 -16.27 -1.79 14.90
N PRO A 349 -15.06 -2.19 14.48
CA PRO A 349 -14.24 -3.09 15.25
C PRO A 349 -13.65 -2.39 16.48
N ASP A 350 -13.36 -3.15 17.52
CA ASP A 350 -12.50 -2.69 18.61
C ASP A 350 -11.01 -2.86 18.25
N ASP A 351 -10.12 -2.41 19.15
CA ASP A 351 -8.67 -2.50 18.94
C ASP A 351 -8.15 -3.96 18.87
N GLY A 352 -8.96 -4.93 19.30
CA GLY A 352 -8.64 -6.34 19.20
C GLY A 352 -8.56 -6.89 17.77
N ILE A 353 -9.02 -6.12 16.77
CA ILE A 353 -8.88 -6.47 15.36
C ILE A 353 -7.41 -6.47 14.89
N TYR A 354 -6.55 -5.72 15.53
CA TYR A 354 -5.13 -5.61 15.16
C TYR A 354 -4.27 -6.62 15.93
N TYR A 355 -3.30 -7.21 15.23
CA TYR A 355 -2.28 -8.08 15.80
C TYR A 355 -1.11 -7.32 16.39
#